data_df51c0d852d54c2987fb665d7bf80226
#
_entry.id   df51c0d852d54c2987fb665d7bf80226
#
_cell.length_a   1.000
_cell.length_b   1.000
_cell.length_c   1.000
_cell.angle_alpha   90.00
_cell.angle_beta   90.00
_cell.angle_gamma   90.00
#
_symmetry.space_group_name_H-M   'P 1'
#
loop_
_entity.id
_entity.type
_entity.pdbx_description
1 polymer ?
#
loop_
_entity_poly.entity_id
_entity_poly.type
_entity_poly.pdbx_seq_one_letter_code
_entity_poly.pdbx_strand_id
1 'polypeptide(L)'
;IASEPDICKVPIMIDSSKWSVIEAGLKCVQGKCIVNSISLKGGEDEFRAQAKKVMRYGASVIVMAFDEKGQAATKDEKIRIAERSYKILTEEVGMDPQDSLFDLNILTVATGMEEHNNYAVDFIEAVEEVKKRCPGCRTSGGLSNISFSFRGNNPVREAMHAAFIHHGIAKGLDMAIVNPGMLMSYDEIDPT
;
A
#
# COMPACT_ATOMS: atom_id res chain seq x y z
N ILE A 1 17.75 16.08 -2.32
CA ILE A 1 16.39 16.30 -1.81
C ILE A 1 16.45 17.14 -0.53
N ALA A 2 17.22 16.72 0.49
CA ALA A 2 17.27 17.41 1.79
C ALA A 2 17.76 18.87 1.71
N SER A 3 18.51 19.25 0.68
CA SER A 3 18.99 20.61 0.42
C SER A 3 18.01 21.50 -0.35
N GLU A 4 16.87 20.93 -0.78
CA GLU A 4 15.88 21.62 -1.61
C GLU A 4 14.66 21.99 -0.77
N PRO A 5 14.51 23.26 -0.33
CA PRO A 5 13.45 23.67 0.60
C PRO A 5 12.03 23.37 0.10
N ASP A 6 11.80 23.45 -1.21
CA ASP A 6 10.46 23.19 -1.78
C ASP A 6 10.09 21.71 -1.78
N ILE A 7 11.07 20.82 -1.93
CA ILE A 7 10.86 19.39 -1.85
C ILE A 7 10.67 18.93 -0.40
N CYS A 8 11.41 19.53 0.54
CA CYS A 8 11.32 19.18 1.96
C CYS A 8 9.97 19.51 2.62
N LYS A 9 9.12 20.30 1.96
CA LYS A 9 7.77 20.64 2.46
C LYS A 9 6.77 19.49 2.34
N VAL A 10 7.03 18.50 1.46
CA VAL A 10 6.16 17.36 1.27
C VAL A 10 6.71 16.12 1.97
N PRO A 11 5.86 15.23 2.49
CA PRO A 11 6.31 13.95 3.04
C PRO A 11 7.06 13.13 2.00
N ILE A 12 8.21 12.57 2.39
CA ILE A 12 9.02 11.70 1.54
C ILE A 12 8.70 10.24 1.87
N MET A 13 8.46 9.43 0.86
CA MET A 13 8.36 7.97 0.99
C MET A 13 9.71 7.34 0.64
N ILE A 14 10.25 6.55 1.57
CA ILE A 14 11.47 5.77 1.37
C ILE A 14 11.06 4.37 0.92
N ASP A 15 11.39 4.03 -0.32
CA ASP A 15 10.99 2.77 -0.96
C ASP A 15 12.21 1.90 -1.25
N SER A 16 12.26 0.74 -0.62
CA SER A 16 13.29 -0.26 -0.88
C SER A 16 12.88 -1.64 -0.34
N SER A 17 13.32 -2.69 -1.04
CA SER A 17 13.24 -4.08 -0.55
C SER A 17 14.33 -4.42 0.47
N LYS A 18 15.33 -3.52 0.66
CA LYS A 18 16.46 -3.75 1.57
C LYS A 18 16.34 -2.85 2.79
N TRP A 19 16.24 -3.48 3.98
CA TRP A 19 16.13 -2.74 5.23
C TRP A 19 17.27 -1.75 5.48
N SER A 20 18.51 -2.12 5.13
CA SER A 20 19.67 -1.23 5.27
C SER A 20 19.56 0.06 4.46
N VAL A 21 18.89 0.02 3.31
CA VAL A 21 18.62 1.19 2.46
C VAL A 21 17.54 2.05 3.10
N ILE A 22 16.46 1.43 3.59
CA ILE A 22 15.39 2.12 4.32
C ILE A 22 15.98 2.87 5.53
N GLU A 23 16.77 2.19 6.35
CA GLU A 23 17.37 2.80 7.55
C GLU A 23 18.34 3.93 7.21
N ALA A 24 19.12 3.80 6.14
CA ALA A 24 19.97 4.88 5.65
C ALA A 24 19.14 6.11 5.19
N GLY A 25 18.06 5.86 4.47
CA GLY A 25 17.12 6.91 4.04
C GLY A 25 16.47 7.64 5.22
N LEU A 26 16.01 6.88 6.24
CA LEU A 26 15.42 7.44 7.45
C LEU A 26 16.33 8.44 8.19
N LYS A 27 17.64 8.22 8.13
CA LYS A 27 18.63 9.14 8.73
C LYS A 27 18.81 10.45 7.95
N CYS A 28 18.35 10.51 6.71
CA CYS A 28 18.55 11.65 5.82
C CYS A 28 17.30 12.51 5.62
N VAL A 29 16.11 12.00 5.99
CA VAL A 29 14.84 12.71 5.77
C VAL A 29 14.50 13.59 6.96
N GLN A 30 14.03 14.81 6.68
CA GLN A 30 13.50 15.75 7.67
C GLN A 30 11.97 15.60 7.75
N GLY A 31 11.42 15.73 8.97
CA GLY A 31 9.98 15.62 9.22
C GLY A 31 9.47 14.17 9.17
N LYS A 32 8.14 14.01 9.18
CA LYS A 32 7.50 12.72 9.16
C LYS A 32 7.54 12.14 7.75
N CYS A 33 8.22 11.02 7.59
CA CYS A 33 8.30 10.27 6.33
C CYS A 33 7.47 8.97 6.39
N ILE A 34 7.38 8.29 5.26
CA ILE A 34 6.71 7.01 5.12
C ILE A 34 7.74 5.97 4.68
N VAL A 35 7.75 4.81 5.31
CA VAL A 35 8.57 3.66 4.89
C VAL A 35 7.74 2.73 4.01
N ASN A 36 8.22 2.39 2.84
CA ASN A 36 7.68 1.36 1.96
C ASN A 36 8.74 0.27 1.75
N SER A 37 8.64 -0.89 2.36
CA SER A 37 7.59 -1.38 3.24
C SER A 37 8.17 -2.40 4.23
N ILE A 38 7.36 -2.83 5.20
CA ILE A 38 7.61 -4.01 6.01
C ILE A 38 6.51 -5.05 5.80
N SER A 39 6.76 -6.31 6.17
CA SER A 39 5.76 -7.39 6.06
C SER A 39 6.10 -8.56 6.97
N LEU A 40 5.15 -9.47 7.15
CA LEU A 40 5.35 -10.72 7.89
C LEU A 40 6.09 -11.80 7.08
N LYS A 41 6.61 -11.50 5.89
CA LYS A 41 7.33 -12.46 5.04
C LYS A 41 8.53 -13.09 5.74
N GLY A 42 9.27 -12.33 6.55
CA GLY A 42 10.41 -12.77 7.35
C GLY A 42 10.06 -13.24 8.76
N GLY A 43 8.75 -13.37 9.06
CA GLY A 43 8.24 -13.72 10.37
C GLY A 43 8.03 -12.53 11.31
N GLU A 44 7.39 -12.80 12.43
CA GLU A 44 6.95 -11.77 13.37
C GLU A 44 8.10 -11.04 14.07
N ASP A 45 9.19 -11.74 14.39
CA ASP A 45 10.32 -11.14 15.12
C ASP A 45 11.01 -10.06 14.28
N GLU A 46 11.24 -10.34 12.99
CA GLU A 46 11.77 -9.35 12.05
C GLU A 46 10.82 -8.19 11.89
N PHE A 47 9.53 -8.48 11.71
CA PHE A 47 8.48 -7.48 11.59
C PHE A 47 8.42 -6.54 12.78
N ARG A 48 8.44 -7.08 14.01
CA ARG A 48 8.49 -6.28 15.26
C ARG A 48 9.74 -5.41 15.35
N ALA A 49 10.88 -5.98 14.99
CA ALA A 49 12.15 -5.25 15.04
C ALA A 49 12.17 -4.06 14.05
N GLN A 50 11.69 -4.27 12.84
CA GLN A 50 11.58 -3.23 11.82
C GLN A 50 10.55 -2.16 12.24
N ALA A 51 9.37 -2.54 12.71
CA ALA A 51 8.33 -1.63 13.17
C ALA A 51 8.81 -0.73 14.33
N LYS A 52 9.51 -1.30 15.32
CA LYS A 52 10.11 -0.52 16.43
C LYS A 52 11.13 0.50 15.93
N LYS A 53 11.92 0.15 14.91
CA LYS A 53 12.87 1.10 14.30
C LYS A 53 12.16 2.22 13.57
N VAL A 54 11.15 1.90 12.74
CA VAL A 54 10.33 2.90 12.05
C VAL A 54 9.73 3.89 13.04
N MET A 55 9.13 3.39 14.12
CA MET A 55 8.55 4.21 15.18
C MET A 55 9.59 5.13 15.86
N ARG A 56 10.81 4.65 16.10
CA ARG A 56 11.89 5.48 16.67
C ARG A 56 12.30 6.64 15.78
N TYR A 57 12.19 6.49 14.45
CA TYR A 57 12.42 7.57 13.50
C TYR A 57 11.21 8.50 13.31
N GLY A 58 10.09 8.22 13.99
CA GLY A 58 8.86 9.01 13.87
C GLY A 58 8.18 8.87 12.50
N ALA A 59 8.45 7.80 11.77
CA ALA A 59 7.89 7.56 10.44
C ALA A 59 6.58 6.76 10.51
N SER A 60 5.74 6.95 9.50
CA SER A 60 4.65 6.03 9.18
C SER A 60 5.18 4.87 8.33
N VAL A 61 4.45 3.76 8.26
CA VAL A 61 4.91 2.56 7.55
C VAL A 61 3.82 1.94 6.69
N ILE A 62 4.18 1.59 5.46
CA ILE A 62 3.38 0.69 4.63
C ILE A 62 3.65 -0.75 5.07
N VAL A 63 2.58 -1.46 5.36
CA VAL A 63 2.58 -2.87 5.74
C VAL A 63 1.96 -3.66 4.60
N MET A 64 2.79 -4.39 3.87
CA MET A 64 2.30 -5.21 2.78
C MET A 64 1.63 -6.49 3.29
N ALA A 65 0.53 -6.88 2.64
CA ALA A 65 -0.17 -8.12 2.92
C ALA A 65 0.59 -9.34 2.39
N PHE A 66 1.77 -9.58 2.98
CA PHE A 66 2.62 -10.76 2.81
C PHE A 66 2.84 -11.41 4.16
N ASP A 67 2.78 -12.72 4.21
CA ASP A 67 3.20 -13.52 5.34
C ASP A 67 4.23 -14.59 4.92
N GLU A 68 4.53 -15.50 5.82
CA GLU A 68 5.49 -16.58 5.61
C GLU A 68 5.08 -17.54 4.47
N LYS A 69 3.79 -17.52 4.07
CA LYS A 69 3.26 -18.30 2.96
C LYS A 69 3.38 -17.59 1.61
N GLY A 70 3.58 -16.27 1.62
CA GLY A 70 3.71 -15.45 0.43
C GLY A 70 2.74 -14.28 0.37
N GLN A 71 2.48 -13.82 -0.84
CA GLN A 71 1.62 -12.68 -1.13
C GLN A 71 0.14 -13.06 -1.03
N ALA A 72 -0.63 -12.28 -0.27
CA ALA A 72 -2.07 -12.44 -0.23
C ALA A 72 -2.71 -12.12 -1.59
N ALA A 73 -3.47 -13.07 -2.12
CA ALA A 73 -4.20 -12.91 -3.36
C ALA A 73 -5.70 -12.70 -3.11
N THR A 74 -6.31 -13.53 -2.28
CA THR A 74 -7.74 -13.50 -1.97
C THR A 74 -8.08 -12.44 -0.92
N LYS A 75 -9.34 -12.00 -0.92
CA LYS A 75 -9.88 -11.08 0.09
C LYS A 75 -9.59 -11.55 1.52
N ASP A 76 -9.87 -12.81 1.82
CA ASP A 76 -9.73 -13.35 3.17
C ASP A 76 -8.27 -13.38 3.64
N GLU A 77 -7.33 -13.71 2.75
CA GLU A 77 -5.90 -13.65 3.07
C GLU A 77 -5.44 -12.22 3.36
N LYS A 78 -5.89 -11.25 2.55
CA LYS A 78 -5.57 -9.83 2.74
C LYS A 78 -6.04 -9.34 4.11
N ILE A 79 -7.29 -9.66 4.48
CA ILE A 79 -7.87 -9.29 5.77
C ILE A 79 -7.11 -9.96 6.92
N ARG A 80 -6.90 -11.27 6.84
CA ARG A 80 -6.21 -12.05 7.88
C ARG A 80 -4.80 -11.52 8.16
N ILE A 81 -4.02 -11.22 7.12
CA ILE A 81 -2.66 -10.72 7.27
C ILE A 81 -2.68 -9.29 7.83
N ALA A 82 -3.61 -8.45 7.37
CA ALA A 82 -3.75 -7.09 7.90
C ALA A 82 -4.12 -7.09 9.39
N GLU A 83 -5.10 -7.89 9.82
CA GLU A 83 -5.49 -8.01 11.23
C GLU A 83 -4.34 -8.52 12.10
N ARG A 84 -3.61 -9.54 11.63
CA ARG A 84 -2.44 -10.06 12.35
C ARG A 84 -1.36 -9.00 12.51
N SER A 85 -1.03 -8.30 11.43
CA SER A 85 -0.04 -7.21 11.45
C SER A 85 -0.50 -6.05 12.33
N TYR A 86 -1.78 -5.69 12.25
CA TYR A 86 -2.36 -4.62 13.06
C TYR A 86 -2.22 -4.90 14.57
N LYS A 87 -2.55 -6.12 15.01
CA LYS A 87 -2.40 -6.51 16.43
C LYS A 87 -0.95 -6.39 16.89
N ILE A 88 -0.01 -6.89 16.12
CA ILE A 88 1.41 -6.79 16.47
C ILE A 88 1.84 -5.32 16.58
N LEU A 89 1.44 -4.48 15.61
CA LEU A 89 1.83 -3.07 15.61
C LEU A 89 1.25 -2.30 16.80
N THR A 90 -0.04 -2.48 17.07
CA THR A 90 -0.74 -1.70 18.10
C THR A 90 -0.57 -2.25 19.52
N GLU A 91 -0.67 -3.56 19.68
CA GLU A 91 -0.67 -4.18 21.01
C GLU A 91 0.73 -4.52 21.54
N GLU A 92 1.67 -4.91 20.65
CA GLU A 92 3.00 -5.35 21.05
C GLU A 92 4.09 -4.29 20.81
N VAL A 93 4.00 -3.55 19.71
CA VAL A 93 4.96 -2.49 19.36
C VAL A 93 4.56 -1.14 19.94
N GLY A 94 3.25 -0.87 20.09
CA GLY A 94 2.70 0.39 20.57
C GLY A 94 2.69 1.49 19.51
N MET A 95 2.61 1.12 18.24
CA MET A 95 2.51 2.07 17.13
C MET A 95 1.10 2.66 17.05
N ASP A 96 1.02 3.98 16.79
CA ASP A 96 -0.28 4.63 16.52
C ASP A 96 -0.91 3.99 15.27
N PRO A 97 -2.17 3.53 15.32
CA PRO A 97 -2.87 3.00 14.17
C PRO A 97 -2.81 3.90 12.92
N GLN A 98 -2.83 5.23 13.10
CA GLN A 98 -2.76 6.19 11.99
C GLN A 98 -1.41 6.17 11.25
N ASP A 99 -0.37 5.63 11.87
CA ASP A 99 0.96 5.47 11.28
C ASP A 99 1.13 4.14 10.53
N SER A 100 0.10 3.28 10.58
CA SER A 100 0.07 1.98 9.89
C SER A 100 -0.78 2.09 8.62
N LEU A 101 -0.14 1.91 7.47
CA LEU A 101 -0.78 1.96 6.15
C LEU A 101 -0.75 0.56 5.54
N PHE A 102 -1.89 -0.12 5.43
CA PHE A 102 -1.96 -1.46 4.87
C PHE A 102 -2.03 -1.42 3.34
N ASP A 103 -1.01 -1.98 2.67
CA ASP A 103 -1.07 -2.30 1.25
C ASP A 103 -1.56 -3.75 1.09
N LEU A 104 -2.80 -3.87 0.62
CA LEU A 104 -3.47 -5.15 0.46
C LEU A 104 -3.14 -5.84 -0.87
N ASN A 105 -2.09 -5.43 -1.55
CA ASN A 105 -1.60 -5.93 -2.84
C ASN A 105 -2.64 -5.78 -3.96
N ILE A 106 -2.53 -4.73 -4.73
CA ILE A 106 -3.24 -4.62 -6.01
C ILE A 106 -2.58 -5.59 -6.99
N LEU A 107 -3.34 -6.57 -7.47
CA LEU A 107 -2.89 -7.59 -8.40
C LEU A 107 -3.46 -7.33 -9.80
N THR A 108 -2.74 -7.84 -10.81
CA THR A 108 -3.11 -7.67 -12.23
C THR A 108 -4.37 -8.44 -12.57
N VAL A 109 -5.31 -7.79 -13.24
CA VAL A 109 -6.52 -8.42 -13.80
C VAL A 109 -6.38 -8.62 -15.32
N ALA A 110 -7.34 -9.35 -15.92
CA ALA A 110 -7.38 -9.61 -17.36
C ALA A 110 -6.10 -10.29 -17.89
N THR A 111 -5.56 -11.24 -17.15
CA THR A 111 -4.37 -12.02 -17.53
C THR A 111 -4.69 -13.24 -18.38
N GLY A 112 -5.98 -13.55 -18.59
CA GLY A 112 -6.46 -14.77 -19.22
C GLY A 112 -6.63 -15.94 -18.26
N MET A 113 -6.29 -15.79 -16.98
CA MET A 113 -6.50 -16.81 -15.94
C MET A 113 -7.78 -16.46 -15.15
N GLU A 114 -8.69 -17.41 -15.03
CA GLU A 114 -10.00 -17.23 -14.37
C GLU A 114 -9.86 -16.80 -12.90
N GLU A 115 -8.88 -17.34 -12.20
CA GLU A 115 -8.58 -17.02 -10.79
C GLU A 115 -8.19 -15.55 -10.56
N HIS A 116 -7.72 -14.84 -11.60
CA HIS A 116 -7.32 -13.44 -11.52
C HIS A 116 -8.47 -12.45 -11.76
N ASN A 117 -9.64 -12.94 -12.19
CA ASN A 117 -10.75 -12.06 -12.58
C ASN A 117 -11.29 -11.21 -11.43
N ASN A 118 -11.24 -11.73 -10.20
CA ASN A 118 -11.79 -11.07 -9.02
C ASN A 118 -10.78 -10.22 -8.23
N TYR A 119 -9.51 -10.18 -8.60
CA TYR A 119 -8.47 -9.51 -7.80
C TYR A 119 -8.75 -8.03 -7.49
N ALA A 120 -9.37 -7.30 -8.42
CA ALA A 120 -9.76 -5.92 -8.19
C ALA A 120 -10.88 -5.80 -7.16
N VAL A 121 -11.90 -6.65 -7.25
CA VAL A 121 -13.03 -6.71 -6.31
C VAL A 121 -12.54 -7.15 -4.94
N ASP A 122 -11.73 -8.20 -4.88
CA ASP A 122 -11.13 -8.71 -3.63
C ASP A 122 -10.34 -7.64 -2.89
N PHE A 123 -9.58 -6.81 -3.63
CA PHE A 123 -8.85 -5.70 -3.01
C PHE A 123 -9.80 -4.64 -2.43
N ILE A 124 -10.77 -4.19 -3.23
CA ILE A 124 -11.71 -3.12 -2.83
C ILE A 124 -12.55 -3.56 -1.63
N GLU A 125 -13.05 -4.79 -1.62
CA GLU A 125 -13.81 -5.34 -0.51
C GLU A 125 -12.94 -5.59 0.73
N ALA A 126 -11.67 -6.01 0.54
CA ALA A 126 -10.73 -6.16 1.65
C ALA A 126 -10.40 -4.80 2.30
N VAL A 127 -10.28 -3.72 1.51
CA VAL A 127 -10.10 -2.35 2.04
C VAL A 127 -11.25 -2.01 2.99
N GLU A 128 -12.49 -2.20 2.58
CA GLU A 128 -13.67 -1.91 3.42
C GLU A 128 -13.64 -2.69 4.73
N GLU A 129 -13.33 -3.99 4.67
CA GLU A 129 -13.28 -4.83 5.86
C GLU A 129 -12.10 -4.49 6.78
N VAL A 130 -10.93 -4.21 6.24
CA VAL A 130 -9.75 -3.80 7.02
C VAL A 130 -10.01 -2.48 7.76
N LYS A 131 -10.67 -1.51 7.12
CA LYS A 131 -11.07 -0.24 7.78
C LYS A 131 -12.00 -0.48 8.97
N LYS A 132 -12.87 -1.49 8.92
CA LYS A 132 -13.78 -1.86 10.02
C LYS A 132 -13.05 -2.59 11.15
N ARG A 133 -12.15 -3.52 10.80
CA ARG A 133 -11.51 -4.44 11.76
C ARG A 133 -10.21 -3.89 12.36
N CYS A 134 -9.56 -2.95 11.67
CA CYS A 134 -8.32 -2.29 12.10
C CYS A 134 -8.58 -0.78 12.29
N PRO A 135 -9.32 -0.36 13.33
CA PRO A 135 -9.75 1.02 13.49
C PRO A 135 -8.55 1.97 13.60
N GLY A 136 -8.65 3.12 12.91
CA GLY A 136 -7.62 4.14 12.86
C GLY A 136 -6.50 3.89 11.84
N CYS A 137 -6.37 2.70 11.29
CA CYS A 137 -5.39 2.43 10.23
C CYS A 137 -5.73 3.16 8.93
N ARG A 138 -4.73 3.26 8.06
CA ARG A 138 -4.88 3.73 6.67
C ARG A 138 -4.64 2.57 5.70
N THR A 139 -5.09 2.76 4.46
CA THR A 139 -4.92 1.79 3.39
C THR A 139 -4.21 2.41 2.20
N SER A 140 -3.42 1.62 1.49
CA SER A 140 -2.64 2.03 0.33
C SER A 140 -2.60 0.93 -0.72
N GLY A 141 -2.13 1.26 -1.93
CA GLY A 141 -1.87 0.27 -2.97
C GLY A 141 -1.09 0.83 -4.15
N GLY A 142 -0.30 -0.02 -4.80
CA GLY A 142 0.43 0.30 -6.02
C GLY A 142 -0.49 0.20 -7.25
N LEU A 143 -1.05 1.32 -7.69
CA LEU A 143 -2.11 1.38 -8.69
C LEU A 143 -1.75 0.74 -10.03
N SER A 144 -0.55 0.97 -10.52
CA SER A 144 -0.13 0.50 -11.86
C SER A 144 -0.20 -1.02 -12.02
N ASN A 145 -0.19 -1.77 -10.92
CA ASN A 145 -0.24 -3.23 -10.94
C ASN A 145 -1.54 -3.77 -11.54
N ILE A 146 -2.68 -3.07 -11.34
CA ILE A 146 -3.98 -3.51 -11.83
C ILE A 146 -4.00 -3.75 -13.35
N SER A 147 -3.23 -2.96 -14.10
CA SER A 147 -3.28 -2.87 -15.55
C SER A 147 -2.04 -3.41 -16.27
N PHE A 148 -1.22 -4.23 -15.62
CA PHE A 148 0.01 -4.76 -16.25
C PHE A 148 -0.25 -5.63 -17.48
N SER A 149 -1.40 -6.30 -17.58
CA SER A 149 -1.84 -7.03 -18.77
C SER A 149 -2.03 -6.14 -20.00
N PHE A 150 -2.23 -4.84 -19.79
CA PHE A 150 -2.44 -3.84 -20.84
C PHE A 150 -1.22 -2.94 -21.08
N ARG A 151 -0.01 -3.38 -20.74
CA ARG A 151 1.21 -2.61 -21.02
C ARG A 151 1.31 -2.30 -22.52
N GLY A 152 1.58 -1.02 -22.83
CA GLY A 152 1.60 -0.50 -24.20
C GLY A 152 0.30 0.15 -24.65
N ASN A 153 -0.82 -0.04 -23.94
CA ASN A 153 -2.10 0.62 -24.22
C ASN A 153 -2.45 1.60 -23.08
N ASN A 154 -1.83 2.78 -23.10
CA ASN A 154 -2.00 3.77 -22.04
C ASN A 154 -3.44 4.26 -21.87
N PRO A 155 -4.23 4.54 -22.91
CA PRO A 155 -5.61 4.98 -22.74
C PRO A 155 -6.45 3.98 -21.90
N VAL A 156 -6.34 2.68 -22.20
CA VAL A 156 -7.03 1.64 -21.44
C VAL A 156 -6.52 1.59 -19.99
N ARG A 157 -5.20 1.69 -19.78
CA ARG A 157 -4.61 1.68 -18.44
C ARG A 157 -5.06 2.86 -17.61
N GLU A 158 -5.12 4.05 -18.18
CA GLU A 158 -5.58 5.27 -17.50
C GLU A 158 -7.04 5.15 -17.08
N ALA A 159 -7.91 4.65 -17.97
CA ALA A 159 -9.30 4.38 -17.64
C ALA A 159 -9.46 3.33 -16.51
N MET A 160 -8.67 2.24 -16.58
CA MET A 160 -8.66 1.24 -15.51
C MET A 160 -8.22 1.83 -14.16
N HIS A 161 -7.19 2.69 -14.16
CA HIS A 161 -6.69 3.36 -12.96
C HIS A 161 -7.77 4.29 -12.38
N ALA A 162 -8.42 5.10 -13.21
CA ALA A 162 -9.47 6.02 -12.80
C ALA A 162 -10.66 5.27 -12.19
N ALA A 163 -11.15 4.22 -12.85
CA ALA A 163 -12.24 3.40 -12.32
C ALA A 163 -11.87 2.72 -11.00
N PHE A 164 -10.67 2.13 -10.91
CA PHE A 164 -10.23 1.44 -9.70
C PHE A 164 -10.12 2.40 -8.50
N ILE A 165 -9.49 3.56 -8.68
CA ILE A 165 -9.37 4.58 -7.61
C ILE A 165 -10.74 5.07 -7.18
N HIS A 166 -11.65 5.38 -8.12
CA HIS A 166 -13.00 5.85 -7.82
C HIS A 166 -13.73 4.88 -6.88
N HIS A 167 -13.77 3.61 -7.23
CA HIS A 167 -14.42 2.59 -6.41
C HIS A 167 -13.65 2.29 -5.12
N GLY A 168 -12.32 2.32 -5.16
CA GLY A 168 -11.46 2.12 -3.99
C GLY A 168 -11.65 3.20 -2.93
N ILE A 169 -11.68 4.47 -3.32
CA ILE A 169 -11.92 5.61 -2.41
C ILE A 169 -13.30 5.50 -1.76
N ALA A 170 -14.33 5.13 -2.52
CA ALA A 170 -15.67 4.93 -2.00
C ALA A 170 -15.74 3.84 -0.89
N LYS A 171 -14.79 2.91 -0.86
CA LYS A 171 -14.66 1.85 0.13
C LYS A 171 -13.61 2.10 1.21
N GLY A 172 -12.92 3.24 1.17
CA GLY A 172 -11.99 3.66 2.22
C GLY A 172 -10.50 3.54 1.86
N LEU A 173 -10.15 3.43 0.58
CA LEU A 173 -8.76 3.56 0.14
C LEU A 173 -8.27 5.00 0.42
N ASP A 174 -7.28 5.13 1.31
CA ASP A 174 -6.78 6.42 1.76
C ASP A 174 -5.68 6.98 0.84
N MET A 175 -4.86 6.11 0.27
CA MET A 175 -3.66 6.47 -0.50
C MET A 175 -3.45 5.51 -1.67
N ALA A 176 -2.75 5.98 -2.71
CA ALA A 176 -2.26 5.12 -3.78
C ALA A 176 -0.90 5.59 -4.27
N ILE A 177 -0.04 4.64 -4.62
CA ILE A 177 1.22 4.92 -5.32
C ILE A 177 0.90 4.94 -6.81
N VAL A 178 1.10 6.10 -7.44
CA VAL A 178 0.64 6.37 -8.80
C VAL A 178 1.74 7.03 -9.65
N ASN A 179 1.64 6.89 -10.97
CA ASN A 179 2.33 7.77 -11.89
C ASN A 179 1.44 9.01 -12.13
N PRO A 180 1.84 10.21 -11.69
CA PRO A 180 1.01 11.40 -11.82
C PRO A 180 0.70 11.78 -13.28
N GLY A 181 1.54 11.37 -14.24
CA GLY A 181 1.29 11.57 -15.67
C GLY A 181 0.28 10.60 -16.29
N MET A 182 -0.28 9.67 -15.50
CA MET A 182 -1.26 8.65 -15.94
C MET A 182 -2.53 8.66 -15.08
N LEU A 183 -2.86 9.80 -14.50
CA LEU A 183 -4.08 9.99 -13.72
C LEU A 183 -5.09 10.79 -14.53
N MET A 184 -6.30 10.23 -14.68
CA MET A 184 -7.48 10.93 -15.19
C MET A 184 -8.61 10.83 -14.16
N SER A 185 -9.58 11.73 -14.24
CA SER A 185 -10.80 11.62 -13.44
C SER A 185 -11.70 10.51 -13.98
N TYR A 186 -12.49 9.88 -13.10
CA TYR A 186 -13.47 8.87 -13.50
C TYR A 186 -14.46 9.40 -14.53
N ASP A 187 -14.88 10.66 -14.37
CA ASP A 187 -15.84 11.33 -15.26
C ASP A 187 -15.26 11.68 -16.66
N GLU A 188 -13.95 11.57 -16.81
CA GLU A 188 -13.24 11.81 -18.09
C GLU A 188 -13.05 10.54 -18.91
N ILE A 189 -13.48 9.38 -18.39
CA ILE A 189 -13.40 8.12 -19.15
C ILE A 189 -14.36 8.17 -20.33
N ASP A 190 -13.82 8.02 -21.55
CA ASP A 190 -14.62 7.93 -22.77
C ASP A 190 -15.49 6.66 -22.73
N PRO A 191 -16.82 6.76 -22.84
CA PRO A 191 -17.72 5.62 -22.82
C PRO A 191 -17.69 4.75 -24.09
N THR A 192 -16.98 5.14 -25.14
CA THR A 192 -16.79 4.39 -26.40
C THR A 192 -15.45 3.63 -26.34
#